data_229e5a02a447d95182c958f5c25f69b7
#
_entry.id   229e5a02a447d95182c958f5c25f69b7
#
_cell.length_a   1.000
_cell.length_b   1.000
_cell.length_c   1.000
_cell.angle_alpha   90.00
_cell.angle_beta   90.00
_cell.angle_gamma   90.00
#
_symmetry.space_group_name_H-M   'P 1'
#
loop_
_entity.id
_entity.type
_entity.pdbx_description
1 polymer ?
#
loop_
_entity_poly.entity_id
_entity_poly.type
_entity_poly.pdbx_seq_one_letter_code
_entity_poly.pdbx_strand_id
1 'polypeptide(L)'
;MKAFFEKCPHPIYIISNNGEEYIAEAMRINGISAAGIVTADMVRAYKPHPMLFQKALEVSSCAADEVVHIGDSITSDVNGAKAVGIKPILLDRDGKYGKQDVPSVKSLLEALELIQ
;
A
#
# COMPACT_ATOMS: atom_id res chain seq x y z
N MET A 1 1.61 -13.15 1.89
CA MET A 1 1.51 -12.11 0.85
C MET A 1 0.87 -12.62 -0.44
N LYS A 2 1.36 -13.71 -1.00
CA LYS A 2 0.79 -14.26 -2.23
C LYS A 2 -0.69 -14.58 -2.10
N ALA A 3 -1.11 -15.17 -0.98
CA ALA A 3 -2.51 -15.48 -0.75
C ALA A 3 -3.39 -14.24 -0.74
N PHE A 4 -2.91 -13.13 -0.19
CA PHE A 4 -3.62 -11.86 -0.22
C PHE A 4 -3.87 -11.41 -1.68
N PHE A 5 -2.84 -11.45 -2.51
CA PHE A 5 -2.96 -11.05 -3.92
C PHE A 5 -3.95 -11.93 -4.68
N GLU A 6 -3.96 -13.23 -4.39
CA GLU A 6 -4.88 -14.16 -5.05
C GLU A 6 -6.34 -14.00 -4.61
N LYS A 7 -6.55 -13.65 -3.33
CA LYS A 7 -7.90 -13.58 -2.74
C LYS A 7 -8.54 -12.21 -2.78
N CYS A 8 -7.77 -11.15 -2.98
CA CYS A 8 -8.29 -9.80 -2.96
C CYS A 8 -9.21 -9.55 -4.16
N PRO A 9 -10.48 -9.12 -3.93
CA PRO A 9 -11.42 -8.89 -5.02
C PRO A 9 -11.21 -7.57 -5.75
N HIS A 10 -10.26 -6.74 -5.30
CA HIS A 10 -9.98 -5.44 -5.87
C HIS A 10 -8.62 -5.40 -6.55
N PRO A 11 -8.42 -4.50 -7.53
CA PRO A 11 -7.09 -4.30 -8.10
C PRO A 11 -6.10 -3.83 -7.03
N ILE A 12 -4.89 -4.36 -7.07
CA ILE A 12 -3.84 -4.03 -6.11
C ILE A 12 -2.74 -3.24 -6.83
N TYR A 13 -2.38 -2.11 -6.25
CA TYR A 13 -1.27 -1.27 -6.70
C TYR A 13 -0.22 -1.23 -5.61
N ILE A 14 1.03 -1.46 -5.97
CA ILE A 14 2.15 -1.45 -5.03
C ILE A 14 2.80 -0.07 -5.05
N ILE A 15 2.95 0.53 -3.88
CA ILE A 15 3.70 1.78 -3.69
C ILE A 15 4.97 1.45 -2.91
N SER A 16 6.13 1.79 -3.45
CA SER A 16 7.40 1.42 -2.82
C SER A 16 8.44 2.52 -2.96
N ASN A 17 9.31 2.63 -1.96
CA ASN A 17 10.51 3.46 -2.04
C ASN A 17 11.62 2.78 -2.84
N ASN A 18 11.52 1.48 -3.09
CA ASN A 18 12.44 0.75 -3.95
C ASN A 18 12.17 1.06 -5.42
N GLY A 19 13.18 0.88 -6.26
CA GLY A 19 13.04 1.14 -7.68
C GLY A 19 12.16 0.12 -8.39
N GLU A 20 11.66 0.51 -9.56
CA GLU A 20 10.73 -0.33 -10.34
C GLU A 20 11.33 -1.70 -10.68
N GLU A 21 12.60 -1.75 -11.08
CA GLU A 21 13.25 -3.01 -11.43
C GLU A 21 13.32 -3.97 -10.24
N TYR A 22 13.61 -3.43 -9.05
CA TYR A 22 13.67 -4.22 -7.83
C TYR A 22 12.31 -4.83 -7.50
N ILE A 23 11.25 -4.04 -7.59
CA ILE A 23 9.89 -4.48 -7.28
C ILE A 23 9.41 -5.51 -8.31
N ALA A 24 9.66 -5.27 -9.60
CA ALA A 24 9.27 -6.20 -10.66
C ALA A 24 9.95 -7.56 -10.47
N GLU A 25 11.24 -7.58 -10.14
CA GLU A 25 11.99 -8.81 -9.89
C GLU A 25 11.47 -9.55 -8.65
N ALA A 26 11.20 -8.81 -7.57
CA ALA A 26 10.65 -9.40 -6.35
C ALA A 26 9.29 -10.05 -6.61
N MET A 27 8.44 -9.41 -7.42
CA MET A 27 7.14 -9.95 -7.79
C MET A 27 7.29 -11.23 -8.62
N ARG A 28 8.23 -11.23 -9.57
CA ARG A 28 8.49 -12.39 -10.41
C ARG A 28 8.94 -13.58 -9.57
N ILE A 29 9.89 -13.35 -8.66
CA ILE A 29 10.43 -14.41 -7.79
C ILE A 29 9.32 -14.98 -6.89
N ASN A 30 8.44 -14.14 -6.39
CA ASN A 30 7.39 -14.55 -5.45
C ASN A 30 6.09 -14.97 -6.14
N GLY A 31 6.02 -14.92 -7.46
CA GLY A 31 4.82 -15.28 -8.20
C GLY A 31 3.64 -14.38 -7.95
N ILE A 32 3.88 -13.08 -7.77
CA ILE A 32 2.87 -12.08 -7.46
C ILE A 32 2.62 -11.20 -8.68
N SER A 33 1.34 -10.89 -8.96
CA SER A 33 0.95 -9.93 -9.98
C SER A 33 0.14 -8.81 -9.34
N ALA A 34 0.42 -7.57 -9.74
CA ALA A 34 -0.33 -6.40 -9.29
C ALA A 34 -0.89 -5.66 -10.50
N ALA A 35 -1.96 -4.87 -10.29
CA ALA A 35 -2.54 -4.05 -11.35
C ALA A 35 -1.59 -2.93 -11.78
N GLY A 36 -0.76 -2.45 -10.87
CA GLY A 36 0.24 -1.45 -11.18
C GLY A 36 1.24 -1.29 -10.05
N ILE A 37 2.33 -0.59 -10.35
CA ILE A 37 3.42 -0.32 -9.42
C ILE A 37 3.74 1.17 -9.50
N VAL A 38 3.87 1.81 -8.33
CA VAL A 38 4.32 3.21 -8.22
C VAL A 38 5.55 3.21 -7.32
N THR A 39 6.66 3.71 -7.84
CA THR A 39 7.93 3.69 -7.12
C THR A 39 8.51 5.10 -7.01
N ALA A 40 9.46 5.26 -6.08
CA ALA A 40 10.07 6.56 -5.80
C ALA A 40 10.79 7.13 -7.03
N ASP A 41 11.39 6.29 -7.85
CA ASP A 41 12.10 6.74 -9.05
C ASP A 41 11.17 7.29 -10.13
N MET A 42 9.90 6.87 -10.15
CA MET A 42 8.91 7.39 -11.11
C MET A 42 8.55 8.84 -10.85
N VAL A 43 8.52 9.26 -9.58
CA VAL A 43 8.11 10.62 -9.19
C VAL A 43 9.22 11.41 -8.53
N ARG A 44 10.41 10.81 -8.37
CA ARG A 44 11.56 11.41 -7.71
C ARG A 44 11.24 11.88 -6.28
N ALA A 45 10.47 11.09 -5.56
CA ALA A 45 10.09 11.37 -4.18
C ALA A 45 9.89 10.05 -3.44
N TYR A 46 10.16 10.06 -2.13
CA TYR A 46 10.01 8.89 -1.28
C TYR A 46 8.80 9.08 -0.35
N LYS A 47 8.17 7.95 0.04
CA LYS A 47 7.15 8.02 1.09
C LYS A 47 7.77 8.67 2.34
N PRO A 48 7.05 9.52 3.06
CA PRO A 48 5.63 9.81 2.98
C PRO A 48 5.26 10.98 2.05
N HIS A 49 6.12 11.35 1.11
CA HIS A 49 5.84 12.47 0.22
C HIS A 49 4.54 12.23 -0.55
N PRO A 50 3.63 13.22 -0.60
CA PRO A 50 2.31 13.01 -1.20
C PRO A 50 2.35 12.67 -2.69
N MET A 51 3.42 12.98 -3.41
CA MET A 51 3.52 12.68 -4.84
C MET A 51 3.41 11.20 -5.16
N LEU A 52 3.95 10.32 -4.30
CA LEU A 52 3.81 8.88 -4.52
C LEU A 52 2.36 8.43 -4.43
N PHE A 53 1.64 8.92 -3.42
CA PHE A 53 0.24 8.56 -3.25
C PHE A 53 -0.65 9.21 -4.31
N GLN A 54 -0.35 10.44 -4.70
CA GLN A 54 -1.05 11.12 -5.78
C GLN A 54 -0.86 10.39 -7.11
N LYS A 55 0.37 9.91 -7.38
CA LYS A 55 0.64 9.13 -8.59
C LYS A 55 -0.16 7.83 -8.61
N ALA A 56 -0.28 7.18 -7.46
CA ALA A 56 -1.07 5.95 -7.35
C ALA A 56 -2.54 6.22 -7.67
N LEU A 57 -3.10 7.32 -7.20
CA LEU A 57 -4.47 7.72 -7.55
C LEU A 57 -4.61 7.98 -9.04
N GLU A 58 -3.63 8.64 -9.64
CA GLU A 58 -3.63 8.93 -11.06
C GLU A 58 -3.60 7.64 -11.90
N VAL A 59 -2.66 6.73 -11.62
CA VAL A 59 -2.52 5.51 -12.43
C VAL A 59 -3.67 4.54 -12.24
N SER A 60 -4.32 4.55 -11.07
CA SER A 60 -5.49 3.71 -10.81
C SER A 60 -6.79 4.34 -11.28
N SER A 61 -6.77 5.61 -11.66
CA SER A 61 -7.95 6.39 -12.04
C SER A 61 -9.01 6.41 -10.94
N CYS A 62 -8.57 6.42 -9.68
CA CYS A 62 -9.45 6.43 -8.52
C CYS A 62 -9.35 7.74 -7.77
N ALA A 63 -10.44 8.12 -7.09
CA ALA A 63 -10.43 9.19 -6.12
C ALA A 63 -9.91 8.66 -4.77
N ALA A 64 -9.45 9.56 -3.90
CA ALA A 64 -8.88 9.14 -2.62
C ALA A 64 -9.86 8.34 -1.75
N ASP A 65 -11.16 8.67 -1.81
CA ASP A 65 -12.17 7.98 -1.03
C ASP A 65 -12.58 6.61 -1.61
N GLU A 66 -12.05 6.26 -2.78
CA GLU A 66 -12.32 4.97 -3.42
C GLU A 66 -11.24 3.93 -3.15
N VAL A 67 -10.17 4.31 -2.46
CA VAL A 67 -9.01 3.43 -2.25
C VAL A 67 -8.66 3.32 -0.78
N VAL A 68 -7.92 2.26 -0.45
CA VAL A 68 -7.39 2.01 0.88
C VAL A 68 -5.90 1.72 0.73
N HIS A 69 -5.09 2.26 1.63
CA HIS A 69 -3.65 2.00 1.64
C HIS A 69 -3.29 1.13 2.84
N ILE A 70 -2.62 0.02 2.61
CA ILE A 70 -2.15 -0.89 3.65
C ILE A 70 -0.64 -0.80 3.72
N GLY A 71 -0.12 -0.52 4.91
CA GLY A 71 1.33 -0.42 5.09
C GLY A 71 1.74 -0.61 6.54
N ASP A 72 3.03 -0.84 6.75
CA ASP A 72 3.60 -1.21 8.05
C ASP A 72 4.29 -0.06 8.79
N SER A 73 4.28 1.13 8.23
CA SER A 73 4.94 2.30 8.83
C SER A 73 3.93 3.40 9.13
N ILE A 74 3.92 3.89 10.37
CA ILE A 74 3.04 5.01 10.73
C ILE A 74 3.49 6.27 9.98
N THR A 75 4.78 6.56 9.94
CA THR A 75 5.28 7.78 9.31
C THR A 75 5.17 7.74 7.79
N SER A 76 5.55 6.63 7.17
CA SER A 76 5.56 6.54 5.70
C SER A 76 4.20 6.21 5.12
N ASP A 77 3.51 5.23 5.69
CA ASP A 77 2.28 4.71 5.08
C ASP A 77 1.02 5.36 5.64
N VAL A 78 0.85 5.35 6.96
CA VAL A 78 -0.36 5.90 7.58
C VAL A 78 -0.45 7.40 7.35
N ASN A 79 0.59 8.13 7.72
CA ASN A 79 0.60 9.59 7.57
C ASN A 79 0.62 10.03 6.12
N GLY A 80 1.35 9.30 5.26
CA GLY A 80 1.39 9.59 3.84
C GLY A 80 0.02 9.44 3.18
N ALA A 81 -0.69 8.37 3.49
CA ALA A 81 -2.04 8.14 2.95
C ALA A 81 -3.02 9.21 3.46
N LYS A 82 -2.99 9.52 4.76
CA LYS A 82 -3.87 10.54 5.34
C LYS A 82 -3.67 11.90 4.69
N ALA A 83 -2.43 12.25 4.35
CA ALA A 83 -2.11 13.55 3.76
C ALA A 83 -2.83 13.81 2.43
N VAL A 84 -3.20 12.75 1.71
CA VAL A 84 -3.91 12.87 0.44
C VAL A 84 -5.37 12.39 0.52
N GLY A 85 -5.85 12.10 1.73
CA GLY A 85 -7.25 11.71 1.94
C GLY A 85 -7.54 10.23 1.73
N ILE A 86 -6.54 9.40 1.63
CA ILE A 86 -6.69 7.95 1.51
C ILE A 86 -6.81 7.32 2.90
N LYS A 87 -7.74 6.38 3.06
CA LYS A 87 -7.91 5.65 4.33
C LYS A 87 -6.76 4.66 4.53
N PRO A 88 -6.01 4.77 5.64
CA PRO A 88 -4.93 3.83 5.91
C PRO A 88 -5.40 2.65 6.75
N ILE A 89 -4.75 1.50 6.52
CA ILE A 89 -4.82 0.34 7.41
C ILE A 89 -3.38 0.04 7.82
N LEU A 90 -3.12 0.03 9.12
CA LEU A 90 -1.78 -0.26 9.64
C LEU A 90 -1.54 -1.77 9.69
N LEU A 91 -0.49 -2.22 9.03
CA LEU A 91 -0.05 -3.62 9.11
C LEU A 91 0.98 -3.72 10.21
N ASP A 92 0.55 -4.17 11.39
CA ASP A 92 1.39 -4.26 12.59
C ASP A 92 1.62 -5.73 12.94
N ARG A 93 2.52 -6.39 12.19
CA ARG A 93 2.75 -7.83 12.31
C ARG A 93 3.19 -8.25 13.72
N ASP A 94 3.99 -7.40 14.36
CA ASP A 94 4.59 -7.72 15.66
C ASP A 94 3.85 -7.08 16.84
N GLY A 95 2.81 -6.31 16.59
CA GLY A 95 2.07 -5.61 17.62
C GLY A 95 2.85 -4.50 18.31
N LYS A 96 3.86 -3.95 17.62
CA LYS A 96 4.79 -2.99 18.23
C LYS A 96 4.24 -1.58 18.41
N TYR A 97 3.18 -1.24 17.66
CA TYR A 97 2.65 0.13 17.71
C TYR A 97 1.55 0.32 18.76
N GLY A 98 1.01 -0.78 19.30
CA GLY A 98 -0.09 -0.69 20.23
C GLY A 98 -1.35 -0.13 19.59
N LYS A 99 -2.23 0.47 20.42
CA LYS A 99 -3.51 1.00 19.93
C LYS A 99 -3.30 2.30 19.17
N GLN A 100 -3.88 2.37 17.97
CA GLN A 100 -3.82 3.53 17.10
C GLN A 100 -5.22 4.01 16.76
N ASP A 101 -5.34 5.21 16.20
CA ASP A 101 -6.61 5.79 15.76
C ASP A 101 -7.04 5.31 14.37
N VAL A 102 -6.31 4.38 13.78
CA VAL A 102 -6.62 3.79 12.48
C VAL A 102 -6.78 2.28 12.63
N PRO A 103 -7.49 1.61 11.69
CA PRO A 103 -7.57 0.16 11.72
C PRO A 103 -6.17 -0.47 11.67
N SER A 104 -5.97 -1.49 12.48
CA SER A 104 -4.69 -2.19 12.57
C SER A 104 -4.92 -3.68 12.43
N VAL A 105 -4.09 -4.33 11.63
CA VAL A 105 -4.16 -5.77 11.40
C VAL A 105 -2.77 -6.36 11.55
N LYS A 106 -2.69 -7.67 11.81
CA LYS A 106 -1.43 -8.37 11.99
C LYS A 106 -0.98 -9.12 10.75
N SER A 107 -1.85 -9.23 9.74
CA SER A 107 -1.50 -9.85 8.47
C SER A 107 -2.30 -9.22 7.35
N LEU A 108 -1.80 -9.37 6.13
CA LEU A 108 -2.53 -8.90 4.95
C LEU A 108 -3.86 -9.63 4.80
N LEU A 109 -3.93 -10.91 5.17
CA LEU A 109 -5.18 -11.66 5.07
C LEU A 109 -6.26 -11.10 5.99
N GLU A 110 -5.90 -10.61 7.18
CA GLU A 110 -6.86 -9.93 8.06
C GLU A 110 -7.40 -8.65 7.41
N ALA A 111 -6.59 -7.97 6.62
CA ALA A 111 -7.02 -6.75 5.95
C ALA A 111 -8.12 -6.99 4.93
N LEU A 112 -8.22 -8.21 4.38
CA LEU A 112 -9.28 -8.53 3.41
C LEU A 112 -10.68 -8.33 4.00
N GLU A 113 -10.86 -8.59 5.28
CA GLU A 113 -12.16 -8.41 5.94
C GLU A 113 -12.56 -6.94 6.01
N LEU A 114 -11.60 -6.04 5.99
CA LEU A 114 -11.84 -4.60 6.10
C LEU A 114 -12.10 -3.94 4.74
N ILE A 115 -11.76 -4.60 3.64
CA ILE A 115 -11.85 -4.01 2.31
C ILE A 115 -12.82 -4.72 1.37
N GLN A 116 -13.51 -5.72 1.85
CA GLN A 116 -14.52 -6.44 1.06
C GLN A 116 -15.82 -5.68 0.93
#